data_9f62af057beb09f8eea094ee23566f6a
#
_entry.id   9f62af057beb09f8eea094ee23566f6a
#
_cell.length_a   1.000
_cell.length_b   1.000
_cell.length_c   1.000
_cell.angle_alpha   90.00
_cell.angle_beta   90.00
_cell.angle_gamma   90.00
#
_symmetry.space_group_name_H-M   'P 1'
#
loop_
_entity.id
_entity.type
_entity.pdbx_description
1 polymer ?
#
loop_
_entity_poly.entity_id
_entity_poly.type
_entity_poly.pdbx_seq_one_letter_code
_entity_poly.pdbx_strand_id
1 'polypeptide(L)' 'MLVTDSFPPVKEVTFPAKQREFTLVKRTPFIGTPLWIIFERDGEAEPQQVARFTDFDLACDCFDSLVQDAKNES' A
#
# COMPACT_ATOMS: atom_id res chain seq x y z
N MET A 1 27.14 -5.99 2.55
CA MET A 1 25.85 -6.16 2.09
C MET A 1 24.94 -5.05 2.44
N LEU A 2 24.01 -4.80 1.59
CA LEU A 2 23.18 -3.74 1.76
C LEU A 2 22.03 -4.05 2.58
N VAL A 3 21.76 -3.28 3.52
CA VAL A 3 20.52 -3.36 4.21
C VAL A 3 19.52 -2.61 3.40
N THR A 4 18.50 -3.28 2.99
CA THR A 4 17.49 -2.58 2.25
C THR A 4 16.48 -2.09 3.23
N ASP A 5 15.97 -0.93 2.99
CA ASP A 5 14.93 -0.37 3.78
C ASP A 5 13.57 -0.82 3.32
N SER A 6 13.53 -1.93 2.60
CA SER A 6 12.26 -2.40 2.13
C SER A 6 11.53 -3.09 3.26
N PHE A 7 10.28 -2.74 3.42
CA PHE A 7 9.41 -3.36 4.40
C PHE A 7 8.54 -4.37 3.66
N PRO A 8 8.43 -5.60 4.19
CA PRO A 8 7.56 -6.56 3.52
C PRO A 8 6.13 -6.06 3.54
N PRO A 9 5.41 -6.20 2.44
CA PRO A 9 4.03 -5.72 2.42
C PRO A 9 3.14 -6.55 3.33
N VAL A 10 2.23 -5.87 4.01
CA VAL A 10 1.23 -6.52 4.83
C VAL A 10 0.15 -7.09 3.91
N LYS A 11 -0.23 -6.31 2.90
CA LYS A 11 -1.16 -6.75 1.87
C LYS A 11 -0.69 -6.23 0.53
N GLU A 12 -0.97 -7.01 -0.50
CA GLU A 12 -0.56 -6.63 -1.84
C GLU A 12 -1.55 -7.18 -2.84
N VAL A 13 -2.06 -6.34 -3.71
CA VAL A 13 -2.99 -6.74 -4.75
C VAL A 13 -2.53 -6.15 -6.07
N THR A 14 -2.48 -6.97 -7.10
CA THR A 14 -2.06 -6.53 -8.42
C THR A 14 -3.17 -6.79 -9.42
N PHE A 15 -3.42 -5.83 -10.28
CA PHE A 15 -4.36 -5.96 -11.38
C PHE A 15 -3.56 -5.92 -12.68
N PRO A 16 -3.11 -7.08 -13.19
CA PRO A 16 -2.22 -7.09 -14.34
C PRO A 16 -2.86 -6.48 -15.59
N ALA A 17 -4.16 -6.71 -15.77
CA ALA A 17 -4.83 -6.19 -16.95
C ALA A 17 -4.88 -4.67 -16.97
N LYS A 18 -4.90 -4.05 -15.80
CA LYS A 18 -4.94 -2.60 -15.68
C LYS A 18 -3.57 -2.02 -15.38
N GLN A 19 -2.59 -2.87 -15.15
CA GLN A 19 -1.24 -2.48 -14.79
C GLN A 19 -1.24 -1.61 -13.53
N ARG A 20 -2.08 -1.97 -12.55
CA ARG A 20 -2.16 -1.24 -11.29
C ARG A 20 -1.82 -2.18 -10.15
N GLU A 21 -1.18 -1.61 -9.15
CA GLU A 21 -0.75 -2.38 -8.00
C GLU A 21 -0.99 -1.58 -6.73
N PHE A 22 -1.58 -2.21 -5.75
CA PHE A 22 -1.81 -1.59 -4.45
C PHE A 22 -1.04 -2.36 -3.40
N THR A 23 -0.36 -1.64 -2.52
CA THR A 23 0.45 -2.25 -1.48
C THR A 23 0.21 -1.54 -0.16
N LEU A 24 -0.02 -2.32 0.88
CA LEU A 24 -0.13 -1.81 2.24
C LEU A 24 1.11 -2.25 3.01
N VAL A 25 1.87 -1.30 3.52
CA VAL A 25 3.08 -1.62 4.28
C VAL A 25 2.97 -1.05 5.68
N LYS A 26 3.64 -1.71 6.62
CA LYS A 26 3.76 -1.21 7.98
C LYS A 26 5.13 -0.60 8.12
N ARG A 27 5.19 0.64 8.55
CA ARG A 27 6.45 1.31 8.79
C ARG A 27 6.56 1.61 10.27
N THR A 28 7.61 1.09 10.89
CA THR A 28 7.84 1.31 12.31
C THR A 28 8.97 2.30 12.46
N PRO A 29 8.67 3.53 12.89
CA PRO A 29 9.74 4.50 13.06
C PRO A 29 10.56 4.16 14.30
N PHE A 30 11.75 4.74 14.37
CA PHE A 30 12.62 4.52 15.51
C PHE A 30 11.94 4.97 16.80
N ILE A 31 11.26 6.09 16.74
CA ILE A 31 10.50 6.63 17.86
C ILE A 31 9.11 6.94 17.35
N GLY A 32 8.10 6.52 18.10
CA GLY A 32 6.72 6.84 17.78
C GLY A 32 5.91 5.61 17.47
N THR A 33 4.70 5.82 16.99
CA THR A 33 3.78 4.75 16.70
C THR A 33 3.99 4.22 15.29
N PRO A 34 3.69 2.95 15.05
CA PRO A 34 3.78 2.42 13.70
C PRO A 34 2.79 3.11 12.78
N LEU A 35 3.16 3.16 11.51
CA LEU A 35 2.30 3.72 10.48
C LEU A 35 1.99 2.65 9.46
N TRP A 36 0.78 2.69 8.93
CA TRP A 36 0.40 1.83 7.83
C TRP A 36 0.18 2.72 6.63
N ILE A 37 0.90 2.45 5.56
CA ILE A 37 0.93 3.31 4.38
C ILE A 37 0.48 2.52 3.18
N ILE A 38 -0.41 3.10 2.39
CA ILE A 38 -0.91 2.48 1.19
C ILE A 38 -0.27 3.16 0.00
N PHE A 39 0.32 2.36 -0.88
CA PHE A 39 0.92 2.85 -2.10
C PHE A 39 0.14 2.32 -3.29
N GLU A 40 0.06 3.13 -4.33
CA GLU A 40 -0.53 2.73 -5.59
C GLU A 40 0.48 2.99 -6.69
N ARG A 41 0.68 2.00 -7.56
CA ARG A 41 1.51 2.17 -8.72
C ARG A 41 0.66 1.93 -9.96
N ASP A 42 0.76 2.82 -10.93
CA ASP A 42 0.00 2.75 -12.16
C ASP A 42 0.97 2.59 -13.31
N GLY A 43 0.93 1.41 -13.96
CA GLY A 43 1.83 1.12 -15.05
C GLY A 43 3.25 1.00 -14.59
N GLU A 44 4.14 1.68 -15.27
CA GLU A 44 5.56 1.66 -14.94
C GLU A 44 5.98 2.85 -14.09
N ALA A 45 5.00 3.63 -13.64
CA ALA A 45 5.30 4.78 -12.81
C ALA A 45 5.76 4.32 -11.43
N GLU A 46 6.40 5.21 -10.70
CA GLU A 46 6.82 4.91 -9.35
C GLU A 46 5.62 4.84 -8.43
N PRO A 47 5.69 4.00 -7.39
CA PRO A 47 4.59 3.94 -6.43
C PRO A 47 4.37 5.29 -5.76
N GLN A 48 3.12 5.64 -5.55
CA GLN A 48 2.76 6.88 -4.89
C GLN A 48 2.00 6.58 -3.63
N GLN A 49 2.31 7.32 -2.58
CA GLN A 49 1.58 7.17 -1.32
C GLN A 49 0.20 7.80 -1.49
N VAL A 50 -0.84 7.01 -1.31
CA VAL A 50 -2.20 7.50 -1.44
C VAL A 50 -2.92 7.64 -0.11
N ALA A 51 -2.42 6.97 0.93
CA ALA A 51 -3.04 7.09 2.25
C ALA A 51 -2.06 6.67 3.33
N ARG A 52 -2.29 7.15 4.54
CA ARG A 52 -1.45 6.84 5.69
C ARG A 52 -2.31 6.82 6.94
N PHE A 53 -2.12 5.80 7.76
CA PHE A 53 -2.92 5.63 8.96
C PHE A 53 -2.06 5.20 10.14
N THR A 54 -2.52 5.53 11.34
CA THR A 54 -1.91 5.03 12.56
C THR A 54 -2.69 3.85 13.12
N ASP A 55 -3.82 3.52 12.51
CA ASP A 55 -4.69 2.44 12.95
C ASP A 55 -4.75 1.38 11.85
N PHE A 56 -4.40 0.15 12.22
CA PHE A 56 -4.37 -0.94 11.25
C PHE A 56 -5.75 -1.22 10.64
N ASP A 57 -6.79 -1.19 11.46
CA ASP A 57 -8.14 -1.49 10.98
C ASP A 57 -8.59 -0.47 9.95
N LEU A 58 -8.31 0.81 10.21
CA LEU A 58 -8.66 1.86 9.26
C LEU A 58 -7.85 1.72 7.98
N ALA A 59 -6.59 1.35 8.11
CA ALA A 59 -5.75 1.15 6.94
C ALA A 59 -6.29 0.01 6.09
N CYS A 60 -6.68 -1.09 6.70
CA CYS A 60 -7.24 -2.22 5.98
C CYS A 60 -8.54 -1.84 5.28
N ASP A 61 -9.41 -1.11 5.97
CA ASP A 61 -10.67 -0.68 5.38
C ASP A 61 -10.43 0.19 4.14
N CYS A 62 -9.49 1.12 4.26
CA CYS A 62 -9.16 1.98 3.14
C CYS A 62 -8.56 1.18 1.98
N PHE A 63 -7.66 0.27 2.31
CA PHE A 63 -7.02 -0.57 1.29
C PHE A 63 -8.07 -1.38 0.54
N ASP A 64 -8.99 -2.01 1.28
CA ASP A 64 -10.04 -2.82 0.68
C ASP A 64 -10.96 -1.96 -0.20
N SER A 65 -11.26 -0.73 0.23
CA SER A 65 -12.06 0.17 -0.56
C SER A 65 -11.38 0.54 -1.88
N LEU A 66 -10.08 0.82 -1.82
CA LEU A 66 -9.33 1.16 -3.02
C LEU A 66 -9.29 -0.01 -3.99
N VAL A 67 -9.07 -1.21 -3.46
CA VAL A 67 -9.03 -2.40 -4.29
C VAL A 67 -10.41 -2.66 -4.90
N GLN A 68 -11.47 -2.47 -4.11
CA GLN A 68 -12.82 -2.71 -4.59
C GLN A 68 -13.18 -1.71 -5.70
N ASP A 69 -12.79 -0.44 -5.53
CA ASP A 69 -13.02 0.56 -6.56
C ASP A 69 -12.30 0.20 -7.85
N ALA A 70 -11.07 -0.28 -7.73
CA ALA A 70 -10.31 -0.68 -8.90
C ALA A 70 -10.96 -1.87 -9.61
N LYS A 71 -11.53 -2.80 -8.83
CA LYS A 71 -12.23 -3.94 -9.41
C LYS A 71 -13.46 -3.50 -10.16
N ASN A 72 -14.15 -2.49 -9.64
CA ASN A 72 -15.39 -2.02 -10.24
C ASN A 72 -15.17 -1.13 -11.46
N GLU A 73 -13.96 -0.65 -11.62
CA GLU A 73 -13.62 0.07 -12.83
C GLU A 73 -13.47 -0.95 -13.93
N SER A 74 -14.10 -0.79 -14.99
CA SER A 74 -13.95 -1.74 -16.07
C SER A 74 -13.72 -1.06 -17.40
#